data_84bf69778ac23dff47e1a0bb480df415
#
_entry.id   84bf69778ac23dff47e1a0bb480df415
#
_cell.length_a   1.000
_cell.length_b   1.000
_cell.length_c   1.000
_cell.angle_alpha   90.00
_cell.angle_beta   90.00
_cell.angle_gamma   90.00
#
_symmetry.space_group_name_H-M   'P 1'
#
loop_
_entity.id
_entity.type
_entity.pdbx_description
1 polymer ?
#
loop_
_entity_poly.entity_id
_entity_poly.type
_entity_poly.pdbx_seq_one_letter_code
_entity_poly.pdbx_strand_id
1 'polypeptide(L)'
;LSVADQNLLLEAAPMHDIGKVGIPDHILLKPGKLSADEFSIMKTHASLGHQILAGSASETLQMVAEIALSHHEKFDGSGYPNGLSGTDIPLSARIVAVADVFDALTSERPYKRAWEVDRAIEFLKDGSGLHFDPLCVDAFLVDFSQVLAIKERYREDGDDLKVFGSY
;
A
#
# COMPACT_ATOMS: atom_id res chain seq x y z
N LEU A 1 11.20 -14.79 5.77
CA LEU A 1 12.16 -13.70 5.48
C LEU A 1 13.33 -13.75 6.42
N SER A 2 14.55 -13.54 5.90
CA SER A 2 15.73 -13.29 6.74
C SER A 2 15.61 -11.93 7.45
N VAL A 3 16.43 -11.70 8.49
CA VAL A 3 16.47 -10.39 9.17
C VAL A 3 16.88 -9.27 8.20
N ALA A 4 17.79 -9.58 7.26
CA ALA A 4 18.20 -8.63 6.22
C ALA A 4 17.01 -8.25 5.31
N ASP A 5 16.24 -9.23 4.84
CA ASP A 5 15.06 -8.98 4.01
C ASP A 5 13.98 -8.19 4.76
N GLN A 6 13.80 -8.47 6.07
CA GLN A 6 12.84 -7.72 6.90
C GLN A 6 13.23 -6.25 7.02
N ASN A 7 14.51 -5.95 7.26
CA ASN A 7 15.00 -4.57 7.35
C ASN A 7 14.85 -3.87 6.00
N LEU A 8 15.22 -4.55 4.91
CA LEU A 8 15.10 -4.01 3.56
C LEU A 8 13.63 -3.68 3.21
N LEU A 9 12.71 -4.59 3.55
CA LEU A 9 11.27 -4.37 3.36
C LEU A 9 10.75 -3.18 4.19
N LEU A 10 11.19 -3.07 5.45
CA LEU A 10 10.81 -1.98 6.34
C LEU A 10 11.24 -0.62 5.80
N GLU A 11 12.44 -0.54 5.20
CA GLU A 11 12.95 0.68 4.57
C GLU A 11 12.22 0.99 3.25
N ALA A 12 11.88 -0.03 2.48
CA ALA A 12 11.30 0.12 1.14
C ALA A 12 9.79 0.41 1.16
N ALA A 13 9.03 -0.23 2.04
CA ALA A 13 7.57 -0.17 2.06
C ALA A 13 6.98 1.26 2.09
N PRO A 14 7.52 2.24 2.83
CA PRO A 14 6.97 3.61 2.84
C PRO A 14 6.99 4.30 1.48
N MET A 15 7.83 3.85 0.55
CA MET A 15 7.99 4.46 -0.78
C MET A 15 7.15 3.76 -1.87
N HIS A 16 6.26 2.83 -1.53
CA HIS A 16 5.47 2.07 -2.51
C HIS A 16 4.71 2.96 -3.50
N ASP A 17 4.29 4.11 -3.04
CA ASP A 17 3.47 5.10 -3.78
C ASP A 17 4.30 6.21 -4.46
N ILE A 18 5.64 6.10 -4.55
CA ILE A 18 6.51 7.15 -5.11
C ILE A 18 6.09 7.60 -6.51
N GLY A 19 5.51 6.71 -7.30
CA GLY A 19 5.03 7.02 -8.65
C GLY A 19 3.85 7.98 -8.71
N LYS A 20 3.19 8.28 -7.59
CA LYS A 20 2.13 9.30 -7.51
C LYS A 20 2.64 10.70 -7.87
N VAL A 21 3.94 10.93 -7.79
CA VAL A 21 4.58 12.18 -8.26
C VAL A 21 4.34 12.44 -9.76
N GLY A 22 4.10 11.39 -10.54
CA GLY A 22 3.79 11.49 -11.98
C GLY A 22 2.29 11.59 -12.31
N ILE A 23 1.41 11.58 -11.31
CA ILE A 23 -0.03 11.70 -11.52
C ILE A 23 -0.45 13.18 -11.51
N PRO A 24 -1.24 13.65 -12.50
CA PRO A 24 -1.69 15.03 -12.56
C PRO A 24 -2.46 15.44 -11.29
N ASP A 25 -2.19 16.62 -10.76
CA ASP A 25 -2.78 17.15 -9.52
C ASP A 25 -4.30 17.12 -9.51
N HIS A 26 -4.95 17.45 -10.64
CA HIS A 26 -6.41 17.45 -10.75
C HIS A 26 -7.04 16.06 -10.59
N ILE A 27 -6.25 14.99 -10.76
CA ILE A 27 -6.67 13.61 -10.49
C ILE A 27 -6.26 13.21 -9.09
N LEU A 28 -5.00 13.45 -8.72
CA LEU A 28 -4.44 13.06 -7.42
C LEU A 28 -5.17 13.72 -6.25
N LEU A 29 -5.47 15.01 -6.39
CA LEU A 29 -6.10 15.83 -5.34
C LEU A 29 -7.62 15.98 -5.51
N LYS A 30 -8.23 15.22 -6.42
CA LYS A 30 -9.67 15.35 -6.71
C LYS A 30 -10.52 15.05 -5.48
N PRO A 31 -11.37 16.01 -5.04
CA PRO A 31 -12.33 15.73 -3.98
C PRO A 31 -13.46 14.84 -4.53
N GLY A 32 -13.47 13.56 -4.15
CA GLY A 32 -14.51 12.62 -4.53
C GLY A 32 -14.01 11.44 -5.36
N LYS A 33 -14.94 10.71 -6.00
CA LYS A 33 -14.62 9.52 -6.77
C LYS A 33 -14.00 9.88 -8.12
N LEU A 34 -12.99 9.14 -8.54
CA LEU A 34 -12.41 9.19 -9.87
C LEU A 34 -13.38 8.57 -10.90
N SER A 35 -13.44 9.13 -12.10
CA SER A 35 -14.06 8.46 -13.25
C SER A 35 -13.23 7.23 -13.68
N ALA A 36 -13.76 6.41 -14.58
CA ALA A 36 -13.04 5.25 -15.08
C ALA A 36 -11.72 5.65 -15.79
N ASP A 37 -11.74 6.74 -16.56
CA ASP A 37 -10.55 7.26 -17.26
C ASP A 37 -9.53 7.82 -16.27
N GLU A 38 -9.97 8.62 -15.31
CA GLU A 38 -9.10 9.15 -14.25
C GLU A 38 -8.49 8.03 -13.40
N PHE A 39 -9.28 7.00 -13.09
CA PHE A 39 -8.77 5.84 -12.36
C PHE A 39 -7.75 5.04 -13.20
N SER A 40 -7.94 4.98 -14.51
CA SER A 40 -6.94 4.37 -15.41
C SER A 40 -5.63 5.14 -15.41
N ILE A 41 -5.67 6.47 -15.34
CA ILE A 41 -4.48 7.31 -15.16
C ILE A 41 -3.89 7.09 -13.77
N MET A 42 -4.71 7.09 -12.71
CA MET A 42 -4.24 6.84 -11.35
C MET A 42 -3.47 5.53 -11.24
N LYS A 43 -3.95 4.45 -11.87
CA LYS A 43 -3.26 3.14 -11.85
C LYS A 43 -1.84 3.18 -12.41
N THR A 44 -1.51 4.16 -13.25
CA THR A 44 -0.16 4.26 -13.83
C THR A 44 0.92 4.58 -12.81
N HIS A 45 0.56 5.06 -11.58
CA HIS A 45 1.55 5.33 -10.53
C HIS A 45 2.40 4.09 -10.20
N ALA A 46 1.82 2.88 -10.28
CA ALA A 46 2.55 1.64 -10.03
C ALA A 46 3.72 1.47 -11.02
N SER A 47 3.43 1.59 -12.32
CA SER A 47 4.45 1.51 -13.38
C SER A 47 5.42 2.69 -13.35
N LEU A 48 4.94 3.91 -13.06
CA LEU A 48 5.78 5.11 -12.95
C LEU A 48 6.76 4.98 -11.77
N GLY A 49 6.31 4.51 -10.60
CA GLY A 49 7.16 4.27 -9.45
C GLY A 49 8.29 3.30 -9.76
N HIS A 50 7.97 2.20 -10.43
CA HIS A 50 8.97 1.26 -10.91
C HIS A 50 9.96 1.92 -11.89
N GLN A 51 9.48 2.67 -12.88
CA GLN A 51 10.33 3.31 -13.89
C GLN A 51 11.30 4.34 -13.29
N ILE A 52 10.89 5.10 -12.29
CA ILE A 52 11.72 6.08 -11.59
C ILE A 52 12.94 5.41 -10.94
N LEU A 53 12.77 4.19 -10.43
CA LEU A 53 13.77 3.51 -9.61
C LEU A 53 14.44 2.33 -10.34
N ALA A 54 13.90 1.91 -11.49
CA ALA A 54 14.45 0.82 -12.28
C ALA A 54 15.91 1.10 -12.69
N GLY A 55 16.76 0.09 -12.51
CA GLY A 55 18.18 0.19 -12.83
C GLY A 55 19.06 0.79 -11.71
N SER A 56 18.51 1.11 -10.54
CA SER A 56 19.33 1.46 -9.39
C SER A 56 20.21 0.29 -8.94
N ALA A 57 21.44 0.61 -8.52
CA ALA A 57 22.35 -0.37 -7.91
C ALA A 57 22.05 -0.63 -6.42
N SER A 58 21.18 0.17 -5.79
CA SER A 58 20.77 0.02 -4.38
C SER A 58 19.72 -1.09 -4.24
N GLU A 59 19.98 -2.07 -3.38
CA GLU A 59 19.03 -3.14 -3.06
C GLU A 59 17.71 -2.59 -2.50
N THR A 60 17.77 -1.54 -1.66
CA THR A 60 16.58 -0.86 -1.13
C THR A 60 15.74 -0.29 -2.26
N LEU A 61 16.35 0.45 -3.21
CA LEU A 61 15.62 1.06 -4.32
C LEU A 61 15.11 0.02 -5.33
N GLN A 62 15.79 -1.11 -5.49
CA GLN A 62 15.28 -2.23 -6.29
C GLN A 62 14.02 -2.82 -5.64
N MET A 63 14.02 -3.02 -4.32
CA MET A 63 12.84 -3.49 -3.59
C MET A 63 11.70 -2.47 -3.64
N VAL A 64 11.99 -1.17 -3.52
CA VAL A 64 10.96 -0.13 -3.73
C VAL A 64 10.35 -0.22 -5.11
N ALA A 65 11.17 -0.38 -6.16
CA ALA A 65 10.68 -0.51 -7.54
C ALA A 65 9.77 -1.74 -7.71
N GLU A 66 10.15 -2.87 -7.12
CA GLU A 66 9.37 -4.11 -7.13
C GLU A 66 8.02 -3.93 -6.41
N ILE A 67 8.04 -3.35 -5.21
CA ILE A 67 6.82 -3.07 -4.44
C ILE A 67 5.94 -2.07 -5.18
N ALA A 68 6.48 -0.96 -5.66
CA ALA A 68 5.74 0.05 -6.39
C ALA A 68 5.00 -0.54 -7.59
N LEU A 69 5.65 -1.43 -8.34
CA LEU A 69 5.04 -2.09 -9.50
C LEU A 69 3.89 -3.03 -9.10
N SER A 70 4.00 -3.73 -7.95
CA SER A 70 3.21 -4.93 -7.72
C SER A 70 2.29 -4.87 -6.50
N HIS A 71 2.29 -3.80 -5.68
CA HIS A 71 1.48 -3.73 -4.46
C HIS A 71 -0.03 -3.65 -4.71
N HIS A 72 -0.44 -3.37 -5.94
CA HIS A 72 -1.85 -3.40 -6.38
C HIS A 72 -2.22 -4.64 -7.19
N GLU A 73 -1.29 -5.58 -7.36
CA GLU A 73 -1.66 -6.91 -7.86
C GLU A 73 -2.51 -7.63 -6.80
N LYS A 74 -3.41 -8.49 -7.27
CA LYS A 74 -4.29 -9.26 -6.40
C LYS A 74 -3.99 -10.74 -6.55
N PHE A 75 -4.10 -11.47 -5.46
CA PHE A 75 -3.73 -12.88 -5.41
C PHE A 75 -4.50 -13.75 -6.44
N ASP A 76 -5.72 -13.34 -6.80
CA ASP A 76 -6.55 -13.98 -7.83
C ASP A 76 -6.21 -13.54 -9.28
N GLY A 77 -5.28 -12.61 -9.48
CA GLY A 77 -4.88 -12.08 -10.78
C GLY A 77 -5.78 -10.96 -11.32
N SER A 78 -6.75 -10.48 -10.55
CA SER A 78 -7.63 -9.36 -10.96
C SER A 78 -7.03 -7.98 -10.70
N GLY A 79 -5.77 -7.93 -10.23
CA GLY A 79 -5.04 -6.70 -9.91
C GLY A 79 -4.47 -5.97 -11.11
N TYR A 80 -3.56 -5.04 -10.86
CA TYR A 80 -2.85 -4.26 -11.87
C TYR A 80 -1.42 -3.94 -11.41
N PRO A 81 -0.49 -3.57 -12.33
CA PRO A 81 -0.68 -3.33 -13.77
C PRO A 81 -0.56 -4.58 -14.64
N ASN A 82 0.04 -5.68 -14.16
CA ASN A 82 0.40 -6.84 -14.97
C ASN A 82 -0.60 -8.00 -14.86
N GLY A 83 -1.49 -8.01 -13.87
CA GLY A 83 -2.41 -9.10 -13.59
C GLY A 83 -1.70 -10.36 -13.10
N LEU A 84 -0.62 -10.20 -12.34
CA LEU A 84 0.08 -11.31 -11.69
C LEU A 84 -0.84 -11.99 -10.68
N SER A 85 -0.67 -13.32 -10.51
CA SER A 85 -1.51 -14.09 -9.59
C SER A 85 -0.69 -14.98 -8.67
N GLY A 86 -1.22 -15.28 -7.51
CA GLY A 86 -0.61 -16.20 -6.55
C GLY A 86 0.82 -15.79 -6.18
N THR A 87 1.74 -16.74 -6.26
CA THR A 87 3.15 -16.53 -5.92
C THR A 87 3.99 -15.87 -7.02
N ASP A 88 3.41 -15.61 -8.20
CA ASP A 88 4.06 -14.79 -9.22
C ASP A 88 4.15 -13.31 -8.79
N ILE A 89 3.30 -12.89 -7.85
CA ILE A 89 3.42 -11.60 -7.18
C ILE A 89 4.60 -11.68 -6.19
N PRO A 90 5.58 -10.76 -6.24
CA PRO A 90 6.68 -10.71 -5.28
C PRO A 90 6.19 -10.72 -3.83
N LEU A 91 6.88 -11.46 -2.96
CA LEU A 91 6.47 -11.56 -1.54
C LEU A 91 6.45 -10.20 -0.84
N SER A 92 7.41 -9.32 -1.14
CA SER A 92 7.46 -7.94 -0.67
C SER A 92 6.16 -7.18 -0.96
N ALA A 93 5.68 -7.27 -2.20
CA ALA A 93 4.43 -6.63 -2.63
C ALA A 93 3.19 -7.26 -1.98
N ARG A 94 3.15 -8.60 -1.83
CA ARG A 94 2.03 -9.28 -1.14
C ARG A 94 1.93 -8.87 0.33
N ILE A 95 3.06 -8.66 1.01
CA ILE A 95 3.10 -8.20 2.41
C ILE A 95 2.62 -6.73 2.48
N VAL A 96 3.16 -5.87 1.61
CA VAL A 96 2.79 -4.45 1.59
C VAL A 96 1.32 -4.27 1.26
N ALA A 97 0.74 -5.06 0.34
CA ALA A 97 -0.69 -4.98 0.00
C ALA A 97 -1.61 -5.18 1.21
N VAL A 98 -1.29 -6.11 2.12
CA VAL A 98 -2.07 -6.33 3.35
C VAL A 98 -1.93 -5.14 4.30
N ALA A 99 -0.71 -4.65 4.50
CA ALA A 99 -0.43 -3.55 5.42
C ALA A 99 -1.04 -2.23 4.92
N ASP A 100 -0.87 -1.90 3.62
CA ASP A 100 -1.42 -0.69 3.00
C ASP A 100 -2.94 -0.65 3.08
N VAL A 101 -3.62 -1.75 2.74
CA VAL A 101 -5.08 -1.80 2.81
C VAL A 101 -5.56 -1.68 4.26
N PHE A 102 -4.91 -2.34 5.22
CA PHE A 102 -5.26 -2.20 6.64
C PHE A 102 -5.12 -0.74 7.10
N ASP A 103 -3.99 -0.10 6.79
CA ASP A 103 -3.77 1.30 7.13
C ASP A 103 -4.81 2.21 6.44
N ALA A 104 -5.02 2.04 5.14
CA ALA A 104 -5.99 2.82 4.38
C ALA A 104 -7.45 2.68 4.90
N LEU A 105 -7.81 1.53 5.49
CA LEU A 105 -9.12 1.32 6.08
C LEU A 105 -9.23 1.94 7.46
N THR A 106 -8.18 1.88 8.28
CA THR A 106 -8.20 2.23 9.69
C THR A 106 -7.62 3.61 10.01
N SER A 107 -7.12 4.33 9.01
CA SER A 107 -6.65 5.72 9.16
C SER A 107 -7.72 6.72 8.69
N GLU A 108 -7.86 7.85 9.41
CA GLU A 108 -8.72 8.94 9.00
C GLU A 108 -8.12 9.64 7.77
N ARG A 109 -8.96 9.99 6.83
CA ARG A 109 -8.59 10.77 5.64
C ARG A 109 -9.59 11.92 5.48
N PRO A 110 -9.23 13.04 4.84
CA PRO A 110 -10.10 14.23 4.74
C PRO A 110 -11.53 13.94 4.24
N TYR A 111 -11.71 12.87 3.49
CA TYR A 111 -13.00 12.49 2.87
C TYR A 111 -13.52 11.12 3.31
N LYS A 112 -12.84 10.44 4.30
CA LYS A 112 -13.21 9.10 4.72
C LYS A 112 -12.93 8.90 6.21
N ARG A 113 -13.98 8.55 6.97
CA ARG A 113 -13.81 8.12 8.36
C ARG A 113 -13.08 6.79 8.42
N ALA A 114 -12.23 6.63 9.42
CA ALA A 114 -11.61 5.35 9.73
C ALA A 114 -12.68 4.27 9.99
N TRP A 115 -12.41 3.06 9.57
CA TRP A 115 -13.21 1.91 9.96
C TRP A 115 -12.80 1.45 11.35
N GLU A 116 -13.75 0.80 12.05
CA GLU A 116 -13.42 0.03 13.24
C GLU A 116 -12.45 -1.10 12.89
N VAL A 117 -11.51 -1.36 13.78
CA VAL A 117 -10.43 -2.33 13.56
C VAL A 117 -10.98 -3.72 13.23
N ASP A 118 -12.00 -4.18 13.98
CA ASP A 118 -12.61 -5.50 13.77
C ASP A 118 -13.17 -5.65 12.35
N ARG A 119 -13.78 -4.59 11.83
CA ARG A 119 -14.29 -4.57 10.44
C ARG A 119 -13.18 -4.63 9.41
N ALA A 120 -12.03 -3.99 9.67
CA ALA A 120 -10.88 -4.07 8.78
C ALA A 120 -10.27 -5.49 8.79
N ILE A 121 -10.23 -6.15 9.94
CA ILE A 121 -9.81 -7.55 10.06
C ILE A 121 -10.73 -8.48 9.25
N GLU A 122 -12.05 -8.32 9.38
CA GLU A 122 -13.02 -9.09 8.60
C GLU A 122 -12.79 -8.90 7.10
N PHE A 123 -12.58 -7.67 6.64
CA PHE A 123 -12.28 -7.38 5.23
C PHE A 123 -11.00 -8.08 4.75
N LEU A 124 -9.93 -8.11 5.56
CA LEU A 124 -8.71 -8.83 5.21
C LEU A 124 -8.94 -10.34 5.11
N LYS A 125 -9.70 -10.91 6.05
CA LYS A 125 -10.04 -12.35 6.05
C LYS A 125 -10.90 -12.73 4.85
N ASP A 126 -11.92 -11.94 4.55
CA ASP A 126 -12.80 -12.16 3.40
C ASP A 126 -12.06 -12.04 2.07
N GLY A 127 -11.02 -11.20 2.01
CA GLY A 127 -10.15 -11.04 0.85
C GLY A 127 -9.05 -12.08 0.72
N SER A 128 -8.88 -12.98 1.70
CA SER A 128 -7.85 -14.03 1.69
C SER A 128 -8.05 -15.01 0.53
N GLY A 129 -7.02 -15.23 -0.26
CA GLY A 129 -7.07 -16.07 -1.46
C GLY A 129 -7.66 -15.36 -2.70
N LEU A 130 -8.21 -14.16 -2.54
CA LEU A 130 -8.75 -13.31 -3.61
C LEU A 130 -7.87 -12.08 -3.82
N HIS A 131 -8.02 -11.12 -2.94
CA HIS A 131 -7.21 -9.90 -2.96
C HIS A 131 -5.82 -10.15 -2.37
N PHE A 132 -5.75 -10.86 -1.26
CA PHE A 132 -4.54 -11.04 -0.46
C PHE A 132 -4.04 -12.48 -0.48
N ASP A 133 -2.71 -12.62 -0.34
CA ASP A 133 -2.10 -13.91 -0.06
C ASP A 133 -2.56 -14.43 1.32
N PRO A 134 -3.15 -15.64 1.40
CA PRO A 134 -3.58 -16.21 2.68
C PRO A 134 -2.48 -16.25 3.73
N LEU A 135 -1.24 -16.59 3.34
CA LEU A 135 -0.12 -16.65 4.27
C LEU A 135 0.26 -15.28 4.83
N CYS A 136 0.12 -14.22 4.01
CA CYS A 136 0.36 -12.85 4.47
C CYS A 136 -0.74 -12.37 5.42
N VAL A 137 -2.00 -12.70 5.15
CA VAL A 137 -3.11 -12.39 6.07
C VAL A 137 -2.95 -13.11 7.41
N ASP A 138 -2.66 -14.41 7.38
CA ASP A 138 -2.47 -15.20 8.60
C ASP A 138 -1.30 -14.64 9.42
N ALA A 139 -0.15 -14.37 8.79
CA ALA A 139 1.02 -13.81 9.45
C ALA A 139 0.74 -12.42 10.06
N PHE A 140 -0.02 -11.56 9.37
CA PHE A 140 -0.42 -10.25 9.87
C PHE A 140 -1.28 -10.33 11.13
N LEU A 141 -2.09 -11.37 11.25
CA LEU A 141 -3.01 -11.58 12.36
C LEU A 141 -2.41 -12.36 13.54
N VAL A 142 -1.25 -13.03 13.38
CA VAL A 142 -0.61 -13.85 14.44
C VAL A 142 -0.28 -13.04 15.68
N ASP A 143 0.30 -11.85 15.52
CA ASP A 143 0.57 -10.95 16.64
C ASP A 143 -0.05 -9.57 16.38
N PHE A 144 -1.37 -9.57 16.33
CA PHE A 144 -2.13 -8.37 16.01
C PHE A 144 -1.99 -7.27 17.07
N SER A 145 -1.61 -7.63 18.30
CA SER A 145 -1.32 -6.65 19.34
C SER A 145 -0.13 -5.75 18.98
N GLN A 146 0.90 -6.30 18.32
CA GLN A 146 2.00 -5.49 17.81
C GLN A 146 1.56 -4.57 16.65
N VAL A 147 0.70 -5.05 15.76
CA VAL A 147 0.15 -4.21 14.68
C VAL A 147 -0.58 -2.99 15.26
N LEU A 148 -1.40 -3.20 16.28
CA LEU A 148 -2.09 -2.10 16.95
C LEU A 148 -1.13 -1.14 17.66
N ALA A 149 -0.09 -1.65 18.31
CA ALA A 149 0.91 -0.83 18.98
C ALA A 149 1.71 0.03 17.96
N ILE A 150 2.04 -0.54 16.79
CA ILE A 150 2.68 0.20 15.70
C ILE A 150 1.73 1.28 15.17
N LYS A 151 0.47 0.93 14.89
CA LYS A 151 -0.53 1.88 14.42
C LYS A 151 -0.69 3.06 15.38
N GLU A 152 -0.79 2.82 16.68
CA GLU A 152 -0.93 3.89 17.67
C GLU A 152 0.32 4.76 17.75
N ARG A 153 1.52 4.16 17.63
CA ARG A 153 2.80 4.89 17.63
C ARG A 153 2.94 5.86 16.45
N TYR A 154 2.39 5.50 15.28
CA TYR A 154 2.47 6.31 14.06
C TYR A 154 1.14 6.98 13.72
N ARG A 155 0.24 7.05 14.67
CA ARG A 155 -1.00 7.81 14.53
C ARG A 155 -0.64 9.28 14.35
N GLU A 156 -1.02 9.85 13.21
CA GLU A 156 -0.92 11.27 12.98
C GLU A 156 -1.92 11.97 13.91
N ASP A 157 -1.42 12.70 14.89
CA ASP A 157 -2.25 13.60 15.67
C ASP A 157 -2.73 14.69 14.73
N GLY A 158 -4.05 14.79 14.52
CA GLY A 158 -4.68 15.69 13.55
C GLY A 158 -4.43 17.20 13.78
N ASP A 159 -3.56 17.57 14.71
CA ASP A 159 -3.12 18.93 14.97
C ASP A 159 -1.94 19.38 14.09
N ASP A 160 -1.11 18.47 13.57
CA ASP A 160 0.05 18.85 12.75
C ASP A 160 -0.33 19.29 11.32
N LEU A 161 -1.51 18.90 10.82
CA LEU A 161 -2.01 19.33 9.50
C LEU A 161 -2.58 20.75 9.48
N LYS A 162 -2.82 21.38 10.63
CA LYS A 162 -3.31 22.77 10.70
C LYS A 162 -2.25 23.83 10.43
N VAL A 163 -0.96 23.46 10.43
CA VAL A 163 0.15 24.41 10.27
C VAL A 163 0.42 24.79 8.81
N PHE A 164 -0.03 24.01 7.83
CA PHE A 164 0.18 24.28 6.40
C PHE A 164 -1.00 24.87 5.66
N GLY A 165 -2.06 25.25 6.34
CA GLY A 165 -3.32 25.78 5.76
C GLY A 165 -3.55 27.28 5.94
N SER A 166 -2.52 28.09 6.14
CA SER A 166 -2.64 29.55 6.33
C SER A 166 -1.65 30.30 5.42
N TYR A 167 -1.89 30.25 4.12
CA TYR A 167 -1.43 31.29 3.18
C TYR A 167 -2.37 31.35 1.99
#